data_86392bc8d8cb4e1a43f917033eebd546
#
_entry.id   86392bc8d8cb4e1a43f917033eebd546
#
_cell.length_a   1.000
_cell.length_b   1.000
_cell.length_c   1.000
_cell.angle_alpha   90.00
_cell.angle_beta   90.00
_cell.angle_gamma   90.00
#
_symmetry.space_group_name_H-M   'P 1'
#
loop_
_entity.id
_entity.type
_entity.pdbx_description
1 polymer ?
#
loop_
_entity_poly.entity_id
_entity_poly.type
_entity_poly.pdbx_seq_one_letter_code
_entity_poly.pdbx_strand_id
1 'polypeptide(L)'
;MDDKVKELLDRIRDTAAEAADAANQTARAAGKKAGQMVDVAKLNVQLFDLNGEFNDVLRQLGQVMYDAHRGQCEEGDKVSGLLERADGLSARISELKERISALRQSRACGAVCGKEDQFCRRCGAGL
;
A
#
# COMPACT_ATOMS: atom_id res chain seq x y z
N MET A 1 10.86 8.19 52.28
CA MET A 1 9.92 8.16 51.13
C MET A 1 10.62 8.39 49.81
N ASP A 2 11.58 9.28 49.78
CA ASP A 2 12.30 9.63 48.57
C ASP A 2 13.28 8.55 48.09
N ASP A 3 13.84 7.74 48.96
CA ASP A 3 14.80 6.69 48.62
C ASP A 3 14.17 5.53 47.83
N LYS A 4 12.94 5.15 48.17
CA LYS A 4 12.19 4.12 47.42
C LYS A 4 11.75 4.60 46.05
N VAL A 5 11.44 5.88 45.93
CA VAL A 5 11.08 6.50 44.65
C VAL A 5 12.31 6.62 43.74
N LYS A 6 13.47 6.96 44.30
CA LYS A 6 14.73 6.98 43.56
C LYS A 6 15.12 5.58 43.08
N GLU A 7 15.03 4.58 43.92
CA GLU A 7 15.31 3.19 43.57
C GLU A 7 14.37 2.67 42.47
N LEU A 8 13.08 3.05 42.51
CA LEU A 8 12.12 2.74 41.45
C LEU A 8 12.44 3.46 40.14
N LEU A 9 12.83 4.73 40.23
CA LEU A 9 13.21 5.50 39.05
C LEU A 9 14.49 4.97 38.42
N ASP A 10 15.47 4.56 39.23
CA ASP A 10 16.71 3.96 38.73
C ASP A 10 16.44 2.61 38.07
N ARG A 11 15.58 1.77 38.63
CA ARG A 11 15.14 0.51 38.00
C ARG A 11 14.39 0.74 36.69
N ILE A 12 13.51 1.73 36.63
CA ILE A 12 12.80 2.11 35.38
C ILE A 12 13.81 2.60 34.35
N ARG A 13 14.81 3.37 34.76
CA ARG A 13 15.84 3.90 33.89
C ARG A 13 16.74 2.78 33.35
N ASP A 14 17.15 1.84 34.16
CA ASP A 14 17.97 0.69 33.74
C ASP A 14 17.17 -0.23 32.81
N THR A 15 15.91 -0.51 33.15
CA THR A 15 15.01 -1.29 32.27
C THR A 15 14.74 -0.58 30.96
N ALA A 16 14.61 0.74 30.99
CA ALA A 16 14.44 1.54 29.77
C ALA A 16 15.70 1.54 28.89
N ALA A 17 16.91 1.56 29.52
CA ALA A 17 18.16 1.48 28.80
C ALA A 17 18.38 0.10 28.15
N GLU A 18 18.07 -0.99 28.85
CA GLU A 18 18.10 -2.35 28.30
C GLU A 18 17.06 -2.53 27.19
N ALA A 19 15.85 -2.00 27.38
CA ALA A 19 14.83 -2.01 26.35
C ALA A 19 15.22 -1.18 25.12
N ALA A 20 15.94 -0.07 25.31
CA ALA A 20 16.45 0.75 24.22
C ALA A 20 17.53 0.02 23.40
N ASP A 21 18.44 -0.72 24.04
CA ASP A 21 19.46 -1.52 23.35
C ASP A 21 18.84 -2.71 22.59
N ALA A 22 17.90 -3.41 23.20
CA ALA A 22 17.13 -4.47 22.55
C ALA A 22 16.27 -3.90 21.39
N ALA A 23 15.68 -2.72 21.59
CA ALA A 23 14.91 -2.02 20.57
C ALA A 23 15.79 -1.55 19.40
N ASN A 24 17.05 -1.15 19.62
CA ASN A 24 17.97 -0.77 18.56
C ASN A 24 18.37 -1.94 17.66
N GLN A 25 18.55 -3.13 18.20
CA GLN A 25 18.80 -4.34 17.41
C GLN A 25 17.57 -4.79 16.64
N THR A 26 16.39 -4.69 17.25
CA THR A 26 15.11 -5.01 16.61
C THR A 26 14.67 -3.91 15.64
N ALA A 27 14.99 -2.65 15.95
CA ALA A 27 14.63 -1.50 15.10
C ALA A 27 15.33 -1.50 13.74
N ARG A 28 16.54 -2.07 13.63
CA ARG A 28 17.21 -2.23 12.33
C ARG A 28 16.52 -3.27 11.44
N ALA A 29 16.01 -4.34 12.02
CA ALA A 29 15.21 -5.35 11.32
C ALA A 29 13.76 -4.87 11.10
N ALA A 30 13.15 -4.21 12.10
CA ALA A 30 11.81 -3.64 12.03
C ALA A 30 11.76 -2.37 11.16
N GLY A 31 12.84 -1.60 11.06
CA GLY A 31 12.94 -0.41 10.22
C GLY A 31 12.76 -0.72 8.74
N LYS A 32 13.29 -1.82 8.25
CA LYS A 32 13.06 -2.29 6.88
C LYS A 32 11.62 -2.71 6.64
N LYS A 33 11.00 -3.41 7.61
CA LYS A 33 9.58 -3.80 7.54
C LYS A 33 8.66 -2.59 7.63
N ALA A 34 8.92 -1.66 8.54
CA ALA A 34 8.15 -0.42 8.67
C ALA A 34 8.25 0.44 7.39
N GLY A 35 9.42 0.56 6.78
CA GLY A 35 9.62 1.23 5.51
C GLY A 35 8.83 0.58 4.37
N GLN A 36 8.83 -0.75 4.30
CA GLN A 36 8.03 -1.49 3.32
C GLN A 36 6.52 -1.33 3.53
N MET A 37 6.05 -1.30 4.78
CA MET A 37 4.64 -1.06 5.11
C MET A 37 4.21 0.36 4.71
N VAL A 38 5.05 1.36 4.93
CA VAL A 38 4.80 2.74 4.51
C VAL A 38 4.75 2.84 2.98
N ASP A 39 5.66 2.17 2.28
CA ASP A 39 5.69 2.14 0.82
C ASP A 39 4.44 1.46 0.25
N VAL A 40 4.03 0.34 0.82
CA VAL A 40 2.78 -0.34 0.45
C VAL A 40 1.57 0.55 0.70
N ALA A 41 1.51 1.25 1.83
CA ALA A 41 0.43 2.19 2.15
C ALA A 41 0.35 3.33 1.13
N LYS A 42 1.48 3.94 0.76
CA LYS A 42 1.55 4.97 -0.27
C LYS A 42 1.08 4.46 -1.64
N LEU A 43 1.51 3.27 -2.03
CA LEU A 43 1.09 2.65 -3.28
C LEU A 43 -0.41 2.33 -3.28
N ASN A 44 -0.97 1.90 -2.15
CA ASN A 44 -2.41 1.68 -2.02
C ASN A 44 -3.22 2.98 -2.14
N VAL A 45 -2.74 4.09 -1.59
CA VAL A 45 -3.37 5.41 -1.77
C VAL A 45 -3.33 5.83 -3.24
N GLN A 46 -2.20 5.69 -3.91
CA GLN A 46 -2.08 5.97 -5.34
C GLN A 46 -3.00 5.08 -6.17
N LEU A 47 -3.10 3.80 -5.81
CA LEU A 47 -4.01 2.86 -6.47
C LEU A 47 -5.47 3.26 -6.29
N PHE A 48 -5.85 3.69 -5.10
CA PHE A 48 -7.20 4.20 -4.82
C PHE A 48 -7.52 5.43 -5.67
N ASP A 49 -6.61 6.39 -5.75
CA ASP A 49 -6.78 7.61 -6.57
C ASP A 49 -6.90 7.27 -8.06
N LEU A 50 -6.04 6.38 -8.57
CA LEU A 50 -6.09 5.95 -9.96
C LEU A 50 -7.37 5.17 -10.29
N ASN A 51 -7.84 4.32 -9.40
CA ASN A 51 -9.13 3.64 -9.55
C ASN A 51 -10.29 4.64 -9.57
N GLY A 52 -10.23 5.69 -8.76
CA GLY A 52 -11.20 6.79 -8.77
C GLY A 52 -11.23 7.50 -10.12
N GLU A 53 -10.07 7.90 -10.64
CA GLU A 53 -9.94 8.51 -11.96
C GLU A 53 -10.42 7.59 -13.09
N PHE A 54 -10.07 6.32 -13.03
CA PHE A 54 -10.52 5.31 -14.00
C PHE A 54 -12.04 5.16 -14.01
N ASN A 55 -12.66 5.11 -12.85
CA ASN A 55 -14.11 5.04 -12.73
C ASN A 55 -14.78 6.31 -13.27
N ASP A 56 -14.19 7.49 -13.05
CA ASP A 56 -14.70 8.74 -13.59
C ASP A 56 -14.63 8.76 -15.12
N VAL A 57 -13.54 8.26 -15.71
CA VAL A 57 -13.42 8.10 -17.17
C VAL A 57 -14.46 7.14 -17.71
N LEU A 58 -14.71 6.01 -17.04
CA LEU A 58 -15.76 5.06 -17.41
C LEU A 58 -17.15 5.68 -17.34
N ARG A 59 -17.42 6.52 -16.34
CA ARG A 59 -18.68 7.26 -16.24
C ARG A 59 -18.86 8.23 -17.40
N GLN A 60 -17.81 8.96 -17.75
CA GLN A 60 -17.82 9.87 -18.90
C GLN A 60 -18.05 9.12 -20.20
N LEU A 61 -17.38 7.96 -20.39
CA LEU A 61 -17.63 7.08 -21.54
C LEU A 61 -19.08 6.59 -21.57
N GLY A 62 -19.61 6.15 -20.45
CA GLY A 62 -21.00 5.71 -20.32
C GLY A 62 -21.99 6.83 -20.64
N GLN A 63 -21.72 8.04 -20.19
CA GLN A 63 -22.55 9.23 -20.47
C GLN A 63 -22.54 9.56 -21.96
N VAL A 64 -21.35 9.58 -22.55
CA VAL A 64 -21.17 9.85 -23.99
C VAL A 64 -21.91 8.79 -24.83
N MET A 65 -21.77 7.51 -24.48
CA MET A 65 -22.47 6.41 -25.16
C MET A 65 -23.99 6.50 -25.03
N TYR A 66 -24.45 6.89 -23.84
CA TYR A 66 -25.89 7.07 -23.61
C TYR A 66 -26.46 8.26 -24.38
N ASP A 67 -25.73 9.39 -24.41
CA ASP A 67 -26.11 10.57 -25.18
C ASP A 67 -26.15 10.26 -26.69
N ALA A 68 -25.23 9.43 -27.18
CA ALA A 68 -25.24 8.91 -28.54
C ALA A 68 -26.48 8.11 -28.85
N HIS A 69 -26.80 7.21 -27.96
CA HIS A 69 -28.02 6.38 -28.09
C HIS A 69 -29.28 7.26 -28.19
N ARG A 70 -29.27 8.40 -27.52
CA ARG A 70 -30.36 9.39 -27.59
C ARG A 70 -30.28 10.33 -28.79
N GLY A 71 -29.24 10.23 -29.62
CA GLY A 71 -29.06 11.06 -30.81
C GLY A 71 -28.59 12.49 -30.53
N GLN A 72 -27.98 12.74 -29.35
CA GLN A 72 -27.62 14.09 -28.89
C GLN A 72 -26.16 14.48 -29.17
N CYS A 73 -25.35 13.63 -29.81
CA CYS A 73 -23.93 13.87 -29.81
C CYS A 73 -23.14 13.40 -31.04
N GLU A 74 -22.14 14.18 -31.43
CA GLU A 74 -21.07 13.81 -32.35
C GLU A 74 -19.85 13.31 -31.51
N GLU A 75 -19.43 12.06 -31.65
CA GLU A 75 -18.74 11.40 -30.55
C GLU A 75 -17.38 10.79 -30.80
N GLY A 76 -16.98 10.63 -32.05
CA GLY A 76 -15.78 9.89 -32.40
C GLY A 76 -14.53 10.34 -31.66
N ASP A 77 -14.26 11.64 -31.58
CA ASP A 77 -13.05 12.19 -30.96
C ASP A 77 -13.07 12.12 -29.43
N LYS A 78 -14.24 12.36 -28.82
CA LYS A 78 -14.38 12.29 -27.35
C LYS A 78 -14.22 10.86 -26.84
N VAL A 79 -14.83 9.90 -27.51
CA VAL A 79 -14.72 8.47 -27.16
C VAL A 79 -13.28 7.98 -27.29
N SER A 80 -12.60 8.32 -28.38
CA SER A 80 -11.20 7.95 -28.57
C SER A 80 -10.29 8.52 -27.48
N GLY A 81 -10.44 9.80 -27.15
CA GLY A 81 -9.65 10.42 -26.08
C GLY A 81 -9.91 9.82 -24.70
N LEU A 82 -11.16 9.50 -24.38
CA LEU A 82 -11.52 8.84 -23.13
C LEU A 82 -11.00 7.40 -23.06
N LEU A 83 -11.03 6.67 -24.15
CA LEU A 83 -10.48 5.31 -24.24
C LEU A 83 -8.95 5.31 -24.05
N GLU A 84 -8.24 6.22 -24.71
CA GLU A 84 -6.79 6.36 -24.50
C GLU A 84 -6.44 6.68 -23.05
N ARG A 85 -7.21 7.57 -22.42
CA ARG A 85 -7.03 7.90 -21.01
C ARG A 85 -7.32 6.70 -20.11
N ALA A 86 -8.38 5.95 -20.39
CA ALA A 86 -8.70 4.72 -19.68
C ALA A 86 -7.60 3.67 -19.81
N ASP A 87 -7.05 3.48 -21.00
CA ASP A 87 -5.94 2.56 -21.23
C ASP A 87 -4.68 2.96 -20.45
N GLY A 88 -4.33 4.23 -20.47
CA GLY A 88 -3.21 4.76 -19.69
C GLY A 88 -3.40 4.56 -18.19
N LEU A 89 -4.58 4.81 -17.65
CA LEU A 89 -4.90 4.59 -16.24
C LEU A 89 -4.89 3.09 -15.88
N SER A 90 -5.44 2.25 -16.73
CA SER A 90 -5.42 0.79 -16.56
C SER A 90 -4.00 0.23 -16.52
N ALA A 91 -3.11 0.71 -17.38
CA ALA A 91 -1.70 0.33 -17.38
C ALA A 91 -1.00 0.73 -16.07
N ARG A 92 -1.22 1.94 -15.59
CA ARG A 92 -0.67 2.41 -14.30
C ARG A 92 -1.21 1.62 -13.12
N ILE A 93 -2.50 1.30 -13.11
CA ILE A 93 -3.12 0.48 -12.07
C ILE A 93 -2.48 -0.91 -12.04
N SER A 94 -2.28 -1.54 -13.19
CA SER A 94 -1.62 -2.84 -13.29
C SER A 94 -0.18 -2.80 -12.79
N GLU A 95 0.59 -1.79 -13.17
CA GLU A 95 1.96 -1.58 -12.71
C GLU A 95 2.02 -1.43 -11.17
N LEU A 96 1.13 -0.62 -10.59
CA LEU A 96 1.08 -0.45 -9.13
C LEU A 96 0.70 -1.75 -8.41
N LYS A 97 -0.24 -2.51 -8.95
CA LYS A 97 -0.62 -3.82 -8.39
C LYS A 97 0.56 -4.79 -8.40
N GLU A 98 1.33 -4.82 -9.47
CA GLU A 98 2.54 -5.64 -9.57
C GLU A 98 3.60 -5.21 -8.55
N ARG A 99 3.82 -3.91 -8.39
CA ARG A 99 4.75 -3.37 -7.38
C ARG A 99 4.32 -3.72 -5.95
N ILE A 100 3.04 -3.59 -5.64
CA ILE A 100 2.48 -3.98 -4.35
C ILE A 100 2.66 -5.48 -4.11
N SER A 101 2.37 -6.31 -5.10
CA SER A 101 2.58 -7.76 -5.04
C SER A 101 4.03 -8.13 -4.80
N ALA A 102 4.96 -7.48 -5.50
CA ALA A 102 6.40 -7.68 -5.32
C ALA A 102 6.87 -7.35 -3.89
N LEU A 103 6.34 -6.28 -3.28
CA LEU A 103 6.65 -5.90 -1.91
C LEU A 103 6.07 -6.86 -0.87
N ARG A 104 5.01 -7.58 -1.21
CA ARG A 104 4.37 -8.58 -0.34
C ARG A 104 4.86 -10.01 -0.58
N GLN A 105 5.75 -10.22 -1.52
CA GLN A 105 6.31 -11.54 -1.75
C GLN A 105 7.14 -12.01 -0.57
N SER A 106 6.97 -13.29 -0.20
CA SER A 106 7.86 -13.94 0.75
C SER A 106 9.25 -14.05 0.17
N ARG A 107 10.27 -13.61 0.91
CA ARG A 107 11.67 -13.72 0.50
C ARG A 107 12.18 -15.15 0.46
N ALA A 108 11.54 -16.05 1.22
CA ALA A 108 11.96 -17.44 1.32
C ALA A 108 11.45 -18.32 0.18
N CYS A 109 10.17 -18.19 -0.21
CA CYS A 109 9.55 -19.03 -1.23
C CYS A 109 8.97 -18.29 -2.44
N GLY A 110 8.99 -16.96 -2.43
CA GLY A 110 8.45 -16.13 -3.50
C GLY A 110 6.91 -16.07 -3.58
N ALA A 111 6.20 -16.69 -2.64
CA ALA A 111 4.75 -16.67 -2.60
C ALA A 111 4.24 -15.27 -2.20
N VAL A 112 3.17 -14.80 -2.86
CA VAL A 112 2.50 -13.55 -2.50
C VAL A 112 1.67 -13.75 -1.24
N CYS A 113 1.89 -12.90 -0.24
CA CYS A 113 1.23 -12.97 1.05
C CYS A 113 0.16 -11.88 1.18
N GLY A 114 -0.84 -12.15 2.03
CA GLY A 114 -1.90 -11.20 2.32
C GLY A 114 -1.43 -9.97 3.09
N LYS A 115 -2.24 -8.92 3.08
CA LYS A 115 -1.95 -7.64 3.72
C LYS A 115 -1.75 -7.76 5.23
N GLU A 116 -2.43 -8.69 5.86
CA GLU A 116 -2.44 -8.91 7.31
C GLU A 116 -1.56 -10.08 7.73
N ASP A 117 -0.92 -10.76 6.79
CA ASP A 117 -0.08 -11.92 7.08
C ASP A 117 1.23 -11.47 7.72
N GLN A 118 1.51 -11.96 8.91
CA GLN A 118 2.81 -11.80 9.59
C GLN A 118 3.80 -12.88 9.18
N PHE A 119 3.30 -14.02 8.71
CA PHE A 119 4.06 -15.17 8.24
C PHE A 119 3.57 -15.59 6.87
N CYS A 120 4.45 -16.11 6.06
CA CYS A 120 4.08 -16.68 4.77
C CYS A 120 3.19 -17.91 4.97
N ARG A 121 2.03 -17.91 4.32
CA ARG A 121 1.08 -19.04 4.39
C ARG A 121 1.63 -20.31 3.77
N ARG A 122 2.58 -20.17 2.87
CA ARG A 122 3.15 -21.30 2.12
C ARG A 122 4.36 -21.92 2.81
N CYS A 123 5.30 -21.11 3.28
CA CYS A 123 6.55 -21.59 3.87
C CYS A 123 6.71 -21.30 5.36
N GLY A 124 5.82 -20.50 5.95
CA GLY A 124 5.88 -20.11 7.36
C GLY A 124 6.98 -19.12 7.71
N ALA A 125 7.73 -18.60 6.74
CA ALA A 125 8.76 -17.60 7.00
C ALA A 125 8.14 -16.27 7.48
N GLY A 126 8.82 -15.57 8.39
CA GLY A 126 8.43 -14.24 8.85
C GLY A 126 8.49 -13.22 7.71
N LEU A 127 7.47 -12.40 7.61
CA LEU A 127 7.35 -11.34 6.61
C LEU A 127 7.85 -9.99 7.11
#